data_69e661391266cb846d7e62ed5d259b50
#
_entry.id   69e661391266cb846d7e62ed5d259b50
#
_cell.length_a   1.000
_cell.length_b   1.000
_cell.length_c   1.000
_cell.angle_alpha   90.00
_cell.angle_beta   90.00
_cell.angle_gamma   90.00
#
_symmetry.space_group_name_H-M   'P 1'
#
loop_
_entity.id
_entity.type
_entity.pdbx_description
1 polymer ?
#
loop_
_entity_poly.entity_id
_entity_poly.type
_entity_poly.pdbx_seq_one_letter_code
_entity_poly.pdbx_strand_id
1 'polypeptide(L)'
;MRIRTLVVGLMVSGLALTACGKEGTPADSGNGDQSAGPQPPTYEVAQNVDLADSPTFQKMKQAGKATVGVKEDQPELGYKDPTTGEYSGFDIEIARLVSAGLGFDPQSMEYKPVPSAGREQAIVNGDVDYYVGTYTINDKRKQQISFAGPYFRAGQSLLVAKDNTDITGKDALKGKKVCSVSGSTPIQNVRDEGLTEPGNIVELQNYSQCVNQLASGQVDAVTTDDAILKGYAAQEPDSFKVVGEPFSDEPYGIGLPKDDKVLRDKVNDILQAAIDDGTWQKIYDATLGKSGSESKPPALERY
;
A
#
# COMPACT_ATOMS: atom_id res chain seq x y z
N MET A 1 33.17 47.72 -40.79
CA MET A 1 34.50 47.79 -41.45
C MET A 1 34.98 46.36 -41.61
N ARG A 2 34.91 45.92 -42.86
CA ARG A 2 35.86 45.12 -43.65
C ARG A 2 36.28 43.76 -43.01
N ILE A 3 35.77 42.57 -43.54
CA ILE A 3 36.17 41.88 -44.79
C ILE A 3 37.46 41.02 -44.53
N ARG A 4 37.40 39.69 -44.67
CA ARG A 4 37.67 38.75 -45.77
C ARG A 4 38.08 37.39 -45.23
N THR A 5 37.39 36.34 -45.53
CA THR A 5 37.49 35.38 -46.63
C THR A 5 38.89 34.78 -46.91
N LEU A 6 38.96 33.43 -46.92
CA LEU A 6 39.55 32.51 -47.92
C LEU A 6 39.71 31.15 -47.34
N VAL A 7 39.02 30.04 -47.67
CA VAL A 7 38.99 29.15 -48.83
C VAL A 7 40.37 28.67 -49.32
N VAL A 8 40.60 27.36 -49.30
CA VAL A 8 41.33 26.43 -50.21
C VAL A 8 41.50 25.13 -49.44
N GLY A 9 41.04 23.92 -49.72
CA GLY A 9 40.82 23.22 -50.92
C GLY A 9 41.96 22.26 -51.27
N LEU A 10 41.65 21.01 -51.42
CA LEU A 10 42.22 19.90 -52.26
C LEU A 10 42.53 18.66 -51.42
N MET A 11 41.81 17.56 -51.62
CA MET A 11 41.87 16.46 -52.61
C MET A 11 43.11 15.54 -52.44
N VAL A 12 42.83 14.26 -52.32
CA VAL A 12 43.03 13.16 -53.28
C VAL A 12 43.65 11.89 -52.64
N SER A 13 43.00 10.78 -52.97
CA SER A 13 43.41 9.39 -53.28
C SER A 13 43.63 8.48 -52.09
N GLY A 14 42.89 7.44 -51.86
CA GLY A 14 42.52 6.32 -52.73
C GLY A 14 43.57 5.20 -52.69
N LEU A 15 43.35 4.17 -51.88
CA LEU A 15 43.91 2.84 -52.13
C LEU A 15 42.97 1.78 -51.51
N ALA A 16 42.36 1.03 -52.36
CA ALA A 16 41.66 -0.19 -52.07
C ALA A 16 42.63 -1.34 -51.78
N LEU A 17 42.47 -2.03 -50.72
CA LEU A 17 43.02 -3.38 -50.53
C LEU A 17 41.93 -4.30 -50.04
N THR A 18 41.51 -5.15 -50.97
CA THR A 18 40.65 -6.31 -50.73
C THR A 18 41.43 -7.36 -49.94
N ALA A 19 40.86 -7.75 -48.79
CA ALA A 19 41.19 -9.03 -48.16
C ALA A 19 39.87 -9.72 -47.74
N CYS A 20 39.55 -10.79 -48.42
CA CYS A 20 38.52 -11.76 -48.00
C CYS A 20 38.88 -12.39 -46.66
N GLY A 21 37.93 -12.49 -45.78
CA GLY A 21 38.09 -13.28 -44.56
C GLY A 21 36.86 -13.29 -43.69
N LYS A 22 36.02 -14.29 -43.80
CA LYS A 22 35.03 -14.87 -42.86
C LYS A 22 33.99 -13.95 -42.22
N GLU A 23 32.76 -14.30 -42.57
CA GLU A 23 31.51 -13.93 -41.90
C GLU A 23 31.64 -14.10 -40.37
N GLY A 24 31.67 -13.00 -39.64
CA GLY A 24 31.35 -12.89 -38.25
C GLY A 24 30.13 -12.01 -38.15
N THR A 25 28.99 -12.61 -37.90
CA THR A 25 27.76 -11.89 -37.49
C THR A 25 28.09 -10.94 -36.35
N PRO A 26 27.71 -9.64 -36.40
CA PRO A 26 27.80 -8.82 -35.23
C PRO A 26 26.94 -9.47 -34.13
N ALA A 27 27.56 -9.78 -33.02
CA ALA A 27 26.80 -10.09 -31.81
C ALA A 27 25.84 -8.93 -31.58
N ASP A 28 24.56 -9.22 -31.72
CA ASP A 28 23.48 -8.39 -31.24
C ASP A 28 23.81 -8.12 -29.76
N SER A 29 24.11 -6.87 -29.45
CA SER A 29 24.23 -6.42 -28.07
C SER A 29 22.84 -6.57 -27.48
N GLY A 30 22.56 -7.76 -26.99
CA GLY A 30 21.35 -8.03 -26.22
C GLY A 30 21.20 -6.93 -25.20
N ASN A 31 20.26 -6.05 -25.46
CA ASN A 31 19.68 -5.16 -24.48
C ASN A 31 19.29 -6.08 -23.34
N GLY A 32 20.04 -6.02 -22.23
CA GLY A 32 19.70 -6.80 -21.05
C GLY A 32 18.27 -6.44 -20.67
N ASP A 33 17.40 -7.38 -20.92
CA ASP A 33 16.04 -7.37 -20.42
C ASP A 33 16.19 -7.33 -18.90
N GLN A 34 16.21 -6.12 -18.34
CA GLN A 34 15.95 -5.92 -16.92
C GLN A 34 14.51 -6.36 -16.78
N SER A 35 14.30 -7.63 -16.41
CA SER A 35 12.99 -8.16 -16.10
C SER A 35 12.37 -7.21 -15.06
N ALA A 36 11.49 -6.35 -15.52
CA ALA A 36 10.67 -5.55 -14.65
C ALA A 36 10.02 -6.52 -13.66
N GLY A 37 10.21 -6.30 -12.37
CA GLY A 37 9.61 -7.15 -11.33
C GLY A 37 8.11 -7.28 -11.52
N PRO A 38 7.42 -8.13 -10.76
CA PRO A 38 5.98 -8.32 -10.86
C PRO A 38 5.26 -6.97 -10.92
N GLN A 39 4.37 -6.81 -11.91
CA GLN A 39 3.52 -5.62 -12.06
C GLN A 39 2.11 -5.95 -11.59
N PRO A 40 1.38 -4.98 -11.01
CA PRO A 40 -0.02 -5.18 -10.68
C PRO A 40 -0.84 -5.61 -11.90
N PRO A 41 -1.85 -6.49 -11.73
CA PRO A 41 -2.71 -6.89 -12.82
C PRO A 41 -3.54 -5.73 -13.35
N THR A 42 -3.98 -5.81 -14.59
CA THR A 42 -5.05 -4.95 -15.12
C THR A 42 -6.40 -5.54 -14.73
N TYR A 43 -7.36 -4.69 -14.42
CA TYR A 43 -8.69 -5.09 -13.96
C TYR A 43 -9.71 -4.85 -15.08
N GLU A 44 -10.43 -5.90 -15.45
CA GLU A 44 -11.58 -5.77 -16.35
C GLU A 44 -12.76 -5.15 -15.59
N VAL A 45 -13.34 -4.09 -16.16
CA VAL A 45 -14.51 -3.43 -15.57
C VAL A 45 -15.75 -4.30 -15.79
N ALA A 46 -16.34 -4.73 -14.69
CA ALA A 46 -17.54 -5.57 -14.73
C ALA A 46 -18.69 -4.86 -15.43
N GLN A 47 -19.39 -5.59 -16.31
CA GLN A 47 -20.53 -5.07 -17.06
C GLN A 47 -21.84 -5.44 -16.37
N ASN A 48 -22.84 -4.57 -16.51
CA ASN A 48 -24.22 -4.82 -16.06
C ASN A 48 -24.33 -5.12 -14.56
N VAL A 49 -23.48 -4.50 -13.73
CA VAL A 49 -23.61 -4.61 -12.28
C VAL A 49 -24.88 -3.86 -11.86
N ASP A 50 -25.77 -4.58 -11.19
CA ASP A 50 -27.00 -4.01 -10.65
C ASP A 50 -27.12 -4.34 -9.16
N LEU A 51 -27.06 -3.29 -8.34
CA LEU A 51 -27.25 -3.34 -6.89
C LEU A 51 -28.32 -2.28 -6.54
N ALA A 52 -29.54 -2.50 -7.03
CA ALA A 52 -30.64 -1.54 -6.89
C ALA A 52 -30.93 -1.18 -5.40
N ASP A 53 -30.77 -2.14 -4.51
CA ASP A 53 -31.01 -2.00 -3.08
C ASP A 53 -29.80 -1.45 -2.29
N SER A 54 -28.69 -1.09 -2.96
CA SER A 54 -27.54 -0.46 -2.35
C SER A 54 -27.56 1.06 -2.56
N PRO A 55 -27.85 1.87 -1.52
CA PRO A 55 -27.84 3.32 -1.66
C PRO A 55 -26.44 3.86 -2.01
N THR A 56 -25.38 3.24 -1.47
CA THR A 56 -24.00 3.63 -1.75
C THR A 56 -23.64 3.35 -3.22
N PHE A 57 -24.02 2.19 -3.75
CA PHE A 57 -23.79 1.88 -5.15
C PHE A 57 -24.56 2.83 -6.08
N GLN A 58 -25.83 3.17 -5.75
CA GLN A 58 -26.59 4.13 -6.53
C GLN A 58 -25.95 5.53 -6.53
N LYS A 59 -25.36 5.95 -5.40
CA LYS A 59 -24.58 7.19 -5.32
C LYS A 59 -23.35 7.13 -6.24
N MET A 60 -22.56 6.06 -6.20
CA MET A 60 -21.42 5.86 -7.11
C MET A 60 -21.86 5.87 -8.58
N LYS A 61 -22.97 5.19 -8.90
CA LYS A 61 -23.53 5.14 -10.25
C LYS A 61 -23.95 6.53 -10.76
N GLN A 62 -24.53 7.36 -9.92
CA GLN A 62 -24.88 8.75 -10.26
C GLN A 62 -23.62 9.61 -10.45
N ALA A 63 -22.58 9.39 -9.66
CA ALA A 63 -21.30 10.10 -9.76
C ALA A 63 -20.44 9.59 -10.94
N GLY A 64 -20.72 8.41 -11.47
CA GLY A 64 -19.92 7.75 -12.51
C GLY A 64 -18.56 7.24 -12.03
N LYS A 65 -18.30 7.25 -10.73
CA LYS A 65 -17.02 6.85 -10.10
C LYS A 65 -17.21 6.44 -8.65
N ALA A 66 -16.22 5.76 -8.09
CA ALA A 66 -16.11 5.51 -6.66
C ALA A 66 -15.21 6.56 -5.98
N THR A 67 -15.61 7.03 -4.78
CA THR A 67 -14.78 7.81 -3.86
C THR A 67 -14.29 6.90 -2.75
N VAL A 68 -12.99 6.64 -2.70
CA VAL A 68 -12.39 5.63 -1.82
C VAL A 68 -11.50 6.26 -0.76
N GLY A 69 -11.79 5.96 0.49
CA GLY A 69 -10.92 6.32 1.61
C GLY A 69 -9.67 5.45 1.61
N VAL A 70 -8.48 6.06 1.70
CA VAL A 70 -7.20 5.37 1.64
C VAL A 70 -6.19 5.96 2.60
N LYS A 71 -5.06 5.27 2.78
CA LYS A 71 -3.82 5.82 3.33
C LYS A 71 -2.96 6.42 2.21
N GLU A 72 -2.03 7.30 2.57
CA GLU A 72 -1.11 7.92 1.61
C GLU A 72 0.36 7.89 2.05
N ASP A 73 0.62 7.39 3.27
CA ASP A 73 1.93 7.40 3.92
C ASP A 73 2.47 6.00 4.24
N GLN A 74 1.84 4.93 3.77
CA GLN A 74 2.23 3.55 4.07
C GLN A 74 2.86 2.88 2.84
N PRO A 75 4.19 2.78 2.77
CA PRO A 75 4.88 2.17 1.64
C PRO A 75 4.39 0.74 1.37
N GLU A 76 4.26 0.38 0.09
CA GLU A 76 3.77 -0.92 -0.42
C GLU A 76 2.30 -1.26 -0.05
N LEU A 77 1.60 -0.41 0.68
CA LEU A 77 0.20 -0.56 1.11
C LEU A 77 -0.69 0.54 0.53
N GLY A 78 -0.79 1.67 1.19
CA GLY A 78 -1.47 2.88 0.71
C GLY A 78 -0.47 4.03 0.68
N TYR A 79 0.17 4.24 -0.44
CA TYR A 79 1.24 5.23 -0.60
C TYR A 79 0.96 6.18 -1.74
N LYS A 80 1.19 7.47 -1.50
CA LYS A 80 1.14 8.50 -2.52
C LYS A 80 2.55 9.01 -2.78
N ASP A 81 3.03 8.84 -3.99
CA ASP A 81 4.33 9.36 -4.38
C ASP A 81 4.32 10.91 -4.31
N PRO A 82 5.21 11.52 -3.51
CA PRO A 82 5.22 12.97 -3.33
C PRO A 82 5.63 13.75 -4.58
N THR A 83 6.27 13.09 -5.54
CA THR A 83 6.76 13.71 -6.77
C THR A 83 5.71 13.65 -7.88
N THR A 84 5.12 12.47 -8.11
CA THR A 84 4.15 12.24 -9.18
C THR A 84 2.71 12.45 -8.72
N GLY A 85 2.44 12.30 -7.42
CA GLY A 85 1.09 12.30 -6.85
C GLY A 85 0.31 11.01 -7.08
N GLU A 86 0.95 9.99 -7.67
CA GLU A 86 0.32 8.71 -7.95
C GLU A 86 0.18 7.85 -6.70
N TYR A 87 -0.94 7.15 -6.61
CA TYR A 87 -1.21 6.18 -5.55
C TYR A 87 -0.79 4.78 -5.96
N SER A 88 -0.14 4.06 -5.04
CA SER A 88 0.34 2.69 -5.24
C SER A 88 0.29 1.86 -3.95
N GLY A 89 0.45 0.56 -4.09
CA GLY A 89 0.55 -0.41 -3.01
C GLY A 89 -0.65 -1.35 -2.93
N PHE A 90 -0.55 -2.33 -2.05
CA PHE A 90 -1.50 -3.45 -1.93
C PHE A 90 -2.94 -2.98 -1.69
N ASP A 91 -3.16 -2.07 -0.73
CA ASP A 91 -4.48 -1.50 -0.43
C ASP A 91 -5.06 -0.74 -1.62
N ILE A 92 -4.21 -0.03 -2.37
CA ILE A 92 -4.62 0.71 -3.56
C ILE A 92 -5.06 -0.25 -4.67
N GLU A 93 -4.33 -1.36 -4.86
CA GLU A 93 -4.70 -2.38 -5.85
C GLU A 93 -5.98 -3.13 -5.45
N ILE A 94 -6.19 -3.43 -4.16
CA ILE A 94 -7.46 -3.97 -3.65
C ILE A 94 -8.61 -2.97 -3.89
N ALA A 95 -8.37 -1.68 -3.69
CA ALA A 95 -9.38 -0.65 -3.98
C ALA A 95 -9.73 -0.60 -5.47
N ARG A 96 -8.74 -0.71 -6.36
CA ARG A 96 -8.92 -0.78 -7.82
C ARG A 96 -9.69 -2.02 -8.26
N LEU A 97 -9.33 -3.18 -7.72
CA LEU A 97 -10.03 -4.45 -7.93
C LEU A 97 -11.53 -4.33 -7.59
N VAL A 98 -11.83 -3.76 -6.42
CA VAL A 98 -13.22 -3.56 -5.98
C VAL A 98 -13.96 -2.59 -6.90
N SER A 99 -13.33 -1.47 -7.27
CA SER A 99 -13.93 -0.51 -8.20
C SER A 99 -14.31 -1.16 -9.53
N ALA A 100 -13.36 -1.90 -10.14
CA ALA A 100 -13.59 -2.62 -11.39
C ALA A 100 -14.71 -3.67 -11.27
N GLY A 101 -14.70 -4.45 -10.18
CA GLY A 101 -15.74 -5.46 -9.89
C GLY A 101 -17.13 -4.89 -9.61
N LEU A 102 -17.19 -3.62 -9.22
CA LEU A 102 -18.44 -2.84 -9.09
C LEU A 102 -18.86 -2.14 -10.38
N GLY A 103 -18.08 -2.27 -11.47
CA GLY A 103 -18.41 -1.69 -12.76
C GLY A 103 -17.92 -0.26 -12.97
N PHE A 104 -16.99 0.23 -12.15
CA PHE A 104 -16.38 1.55 -12.28
C PHE A 104 -14.93 1.43 -12.74
N ASP A 105 -14.53 2.34 -13.65
CA ASP A 105 -13.15 2.41 -14.13
C ASP A 105 -12.20 2.70 -12.94
N PRO A 106 -11.23 1.80 -12.64
CA PRO A 106 -10.29 1.99 -11.55
C PRO A 106 -9.32 3.17 -11.75
N GLN A 107 -9.19 3.68 -12.98
CA GLN A 107 -8.40 4.89 -13.24
C GLN A 107 -9.17 6.19 -12.94
N SER A 108 -10.49 6.11 -12.88
CA SER A 108 -11.38 7.24 -12.61
C SER A 108 -11.76 7.38 -11.14
N MET A 109 -11.20 6.54 -10.26
CA MET A 109 -11.46 6.60 -8.82
C MET A 109 -10.96 7.91 -8.20
N GLU A 110 -11.74 8.40 -7.23
CA GLU A 110 -11.31 9.50 -6.38
C GLU A 110 -10.74 8.95 -5.07
N TYR A 111 -9.44 9.17 -4.83
CA TYR A 111 -8.80 8.79 -3.57
C TYR A 111 -8.95 9.92 -2.54
N LYS A 112 -9.46 9.58 -1.36
CA LYS A 112 -9.59 10.51 -0.24
C LYS A 112 -8.71 10.04 0.93
N PRO A 113 -7.59 10.73 1.21
CA PRO A 113 -6.77 10.40 2.37
C PRO A 113 -7.55 10.58 3.67
N VAL A 114 -7.62 9.53 4.47
CA VAL A 114 -8.32 9.58 5.77
C VAL A 114 -7.45 8.97 6.85
N PRO A 115 -7.07 9.73 7.88
CA PRO A 115 -6.31 9.21 9.02
C PRO A 115 -7.10 8.15 9.79
N SER A 116 -6.38 7.31 10.55
CA SER A 116 -6.98 6.18 11.28
C SER A 116 -8.12 6.60 12.22
N ALA A 117 -8.02 7.74 12.87
CA ALA A 117 -9.04 8.24 13.78
C ALA A 117 -10.33 8.74 13.08
N GLY A 118 -10.28 9.01 11.77
CA GLY A 118 -11.41 9.54 11.02
C GLY A 118 -12.16 8.53 10.16
N ARG A 119 -11.73 7.25 10.14
CA ARG A 119 -12.23 6.26 9.18
C ARG A 119 -13.72 5.96 9.34
N GLU A 120 -14.13 5.66 10.58
CA GLU A 120 -15.53 5.38 10.89
C GLU A 120 -16.43 6.56 10.48
N GLN A 121 -16.02 7.77 10.87
CA GLN A 121 -16.82 8.96 10.59
C GLN A 121 -16.90 9.29 9.09
N ALA A 122 -15.82 9.12 8.34
CA ALA A 122 -15.82 9.33 6.89
C ALA A 122 -16.78 8.38 6.16
N ILE A 123 -16.88 7.12 6.62
CA ILE A 123 -17.84 6.14 6.09
C ILE A 123 -19.26 6.51 6.51
N VAL A 124 -19.51 6.80 7.78
CA VAL A 124 -20.82 7.13 8.34
C VAL A 124 -21.41 8.39 7.67
N ASN A 125 -20.57 9.39 7.41
CA ASN A 125 -20.99 10.63 6.75
C ASN A 125 -21.22 10.46 5.23
N GLY A 126 -20.77 9.33 4.64
CA GLY A 126 -20.77 9.17 3.19
C GLY A 126 -19.72 10.04 2.48
N ASP A 127 -18.68 10.45 3.21
CA ASP A 127 -17.53 11.18 2.66
C ASP A 127 -16.71 10.30 1.72
N VAL A 128 -16.77 8.99 1.93
CA VAL A 128 -16.22 7.93 1.09
C VAL A 128 -17.29 6.85 0.88
N ASP A 129 -17.23 6.17 -0.25
CA ASP A 129 -18.18 5.09 -0.58
C ASP A 129 -17.74 3.78 0.07
N TYR A 130 -16.43 3.56 0.14
CA TYR A 130 -15.79 2.49 0.91
C TYR A 130 -14.37 2.92 1.32
N TYR A 131 -13.77 2.17 2.23
CA TYR A 131 -12.44 2.47 2.77
C TYR A 131 -11.51 1.25 2.67
N VAL A 132 -10.33 1.42 2.07
CA VAL A 132 -9.27 0.41 2.00
C VAL A 132 -7.96 1.01 2.49
N GLY A 133 -7.48 0.58 3.65
CA GLY A 133 -6.28 1.18 4.23
C GLY A 133 -5.95 0.58 5.60
N THR A 134 -5.33 -0.61 5.63
CA THR A 134 -4.86 -1.28 6.85
C THR A 134 -5.90 -1.24 7.99
N TYR A 135 -7.14 -1.64 7.67
CA TYR A 135 -8.27 -1.40 8.54
C TYR A 135 -8.71 -2.67 9.25
N THR A 136 -8.13 -2.90 10.42
CA THR A 136 -8.42 -4.05 11.27
C THR A 136 -9.91 -4.17 11.58
N ILE A 137 -10.48 -5.31 11.23
CA ILE A 137 -11.85 -5.70 11.57
C ILE A 137 -11.90 -5.97 13.08
N ASN A 138 -12.81 -5.31 13.80
CA ASN A 138 -13.11 -5.62 15.20
C ASN A 138 -14.55 -5.25 15.56
N ASP A 139 -15.04 -5.81 16.67
CA ASP A 139 -16.44 -5.65 17.08
C ASP A 139 -16.81 -4.21 17.43
N LYS A 140 -15.88 -3.43 17.98
CA LYS A 140 -16.11 -2.00 18.27
C LYS A 140 -16.41 -1.21 17.01
N ARG A 141 -15.65 -1.43 15.93
CA ARG A 141 -15.86 -0.79 14.63
C ARG A 141 -17.13 -1.28 13.95
N LYS A 142 -17.43 -2.59 14.07
CA LYS A 142 -18.67 -3.18 13.54
C LYS A 142 -19.95 -2.59 14.17
N GLN A 143 -19.87 -1.89 15.30
CA GLN A 143 -21.02 -1.17 15.87
C GLN A 143 -21.42 0.02 15.01
N GLN A 144 -20.48 0.64 14.29
CA GLN A 144 -20.69 1.87 13.52
C GLN A 144 -20.73 1.64 12.01
N ILE A 145 -19.91 0.70 11.51
CA ILE A 145 -19.77 0.41 10.07
C ILE A 145 -19.82 -1.10 9.84
N SER A 146 -19.79 -1.52 8.59
CA SER A 146 -19.61 -2.94 8.23
C SER A 146 -18.27 -3.15 7.51
N PHE A 147 -17.86 -4.42 7.39
CA PHE A 147 -16.65 -4.84 6.72
C PHE A 147 -16.91 -5.97 5.73
N ALA A 148 -16.24 -5.91 4.60
CA ALA A 148 -15.99 -7.06 3.74
C ALA A 148 -14.54 -7.54 3.93
N GLY A 149 -14.28 -8.82 3.79
CA GLY A 149 -12.97 -9.42 4.00
C GLY A 149 -12.93 -10.46 5.11
N PRO A 150 -11.77 -10.68 5.79
CA PRO A 150 -10.52 -9.93 5.61
C PRO A 150 -9.85 -10.18 4.25
N TYR A 151 -9.18 -9.16 3.69
CA TYR A 151 -8.39 -9.32 2.47
C TYR A 151 -6.89 -9.54 2.75
N PHE A 152 -6.44 -9.31 3.98
CA PHE A 152 -5.08 -9.54 4.45
C PHE A 152 -5.09 -9.79 5.97
N ARG A 153 -4.04 -10.41 6.52
CA ARG A 153 -3.79 -10.50 7.96
C ARG A 153 -2.38 -10.03 8.26
N ALA A 154 -2.28 -9.09 9.16
CA ALA A 154 -1.04 -8.60 9.74
C ALA A 154 -1.00 -8.90 11.24
N GLY A 155 0.08 -8.54 11.91
CA GLY A 155 0.19 -8.56 13.35
C GLY A 155 1.02 -7.38 13.84
N GLN A 156 0.70 -6.86 15.02
CA GLN A 156 1.44 -5.75 15.61
C GLN A 156 2.88 -6.16 15.89
N SER A 157 3.84 -5.29 15.53
CA SER A 157 5.27 -5.46 15.75
C SER A 157 5.94 -4.12 16.09
N LEU A 158 7.26 -4.06 16.08
CA LEU A 158 8.03 -2.89 16.47
C LEU A 158 9.03 -2.52 15.38
N LEU A 159 9.15 -1.21 15.08
CA LEU A 159 10.23 -0.64 14.29
C LEU A 159 11.14 0.14 15.23
N VAL A 160 12.43 -0.11 15.13
CA VAL A 160 13.48 0.55 15.91
C VAL A 160 14.61 1.02 15.00
N ALA A 161 15.48 1.89 15.51
CA ALA A 161 16.70 2.27 14.81
C ALA A 161 17.55 1.01 14.51
N LYS A 162 18.29 1.05 13.41
CA LYS A 162 19.06 -0.11 12.90
C LYS A 162 20.07 -0.65 13.91
N ASP A 163 20.71 0.24 14.65
CA ASP A 163 21.72 -0.05 15.66
C ASP A 163 21.15 -0.36 17.06
N ASN A 164 19.82 -0.22 17.24
CA ASN A 164 19.18 -0.53 18.53
C ASN A 164 19.36 -2.00 18.88
N THR A 165 19.83 -2.28 20.09
CA THR A 165 20.01 -3.64 20.64
C THR A 165 19.14 -3.91 21.87
N ASP A 166 18.51 -2.90 22.42
CA ASP A 166 17.79 -2.95 23.69
C ASP A 166 16.35 -3.46 23.52
N ILE A 167 15.69 -3.04 22.40
CA ILE A 167 14.30 -3.39 22.12
C ILE A 167 14.30 -4.56 21.14
N THR A 168 14.00 -5.75 21.65
CA THR A 168 13.96 -7.00 20.87
C THR A 168 12.54 -7.57 20.73
N GLY A 169 11.55 -6.96 21.38
CA GLY A 169 10.15 -7.35 21.37
C GLY A 169 9.33 -6.51 22.36
N LYS A 170 8.03 -6.77 22.47
CA LYS A 170 7.11 -5.97 23.26
C LYS A 170 7.47 -5.85 24.74
N ASP A 171 8.06 -6.89 25.32
CA ASP A 171 8.45 -6.91 26.74
C ASP A 171 9.56 -5.93 27.09
N ALA A 172 10.32 -5.47 26.07
CA ALA A 172 11.39 -4.49 26.25
C ALA A 172 10.90 -3.03 26.14
N LEU A 173 9.61 -2.78 25.99
CA LEU A 173 9.05 -1.42 25.84
C LEU A 173 8.90 -0.67 27.17
N LYS A 174 9.04 -1.32 28.32
CA LYS A 174 8.90 -0.68 29.61
C LYS A 174 9.89 0.47 29.77
N GLY A 175 9.38 1.66 30.11
CA GLY A 175 10.19 2.89 30.22
C GLY A 175 10.60 3.53 28.89
N LYS A 176 10.27 2.92 27.75
CA LYS A 176 10.60 3.43 26.42
C LYS A 176 9.49 4.36 25.88
N LYS A 177 9.87 5.37 25.10
CA LYS A 177 8.94 6.21 24.36
C LYS A 177 8.49 5.49 23.10
N VAL A 178 7.18 5.21 23.01
CA VAL A 178 6.58 4.42 21.93
C VAL A 178 5.60 5.29 21.14
N CYS A 179 5.80 5.36 19.82
CA CYS A 179 4.90 6.09 18.92
C CYS A 179 3.98 5.14 18.17
N SER A 180 2.72 5.54 18.04
CA SER A 180 1.76 4.96 17.09
C SER A 180 0.71 6.02 16.72
N VAL A 181 -0.28 5.65 15.90
CA VAL A 181 -1.26 6.64 15.41
C VAL A 181 -2.59 6.57 16.14
N SER A 182 -3.22 7.72 16.29
CA SER A 182 -4.57 7.88 16.86
C SER A 182 -5.58 7.02 16.12
N GLY A 183 -6.44 6.30 16.88
CA GLY A 183 -7.50 5.46 16.32
C GLY A 183 -7.04 4.12 15.73
N SER A 184 -5.75 3.77 15.89
CA SER A 184 -5.25 2.44 15.54
C SER A 184 -5.48 1.42 16.66
N THR A 185 -5.55 0.13 16.30
CA THR A 185 -5.52 -0.97 17.26
C THR A 185 -4.19 -1.05 18.00
N PRO A 186 -3.02 -0.88 17.33
CA PRO A 186 -1.72 -0.91 18.01
C PRO A 186 -1.56 0.09 19.15
N ILE A 187 -2.02 1.34 19.00
CA ILE A 187 -1.91 2.31 20.10
C ILE A 187 -2.82 1.95 21.27
N GLN A 188 -3.98 1.35 20.97
CA GLN A 188 -4.88 0.89 22.02
C GLN A 188 -4.26 -0.31 22.79
N ASN A 189 -3.65 -1.27 22.08
CA ASN A 189 -2.96 -2.40 22.69
C ASN A 189 -1.81 -1.95 23.60
N VAL A 190 -1.02 -0.93 23.19
CA VAL A 190 0.02 -0.36 24.07
C VAL A 190 -0.55 0.13 25.40
N ARG A 191 -1.74 0.75 25.36
CA ARG A 191 -2.42 1.25 26.58
C ARG A 191 -3.03 0.12 27.40
N ASP A 192 -3.75 -0.77 26.76
CA ASP A 192 -4.52 -1.83 27.44
C ASP A 192 -3.60 -2.87 28.09
N GLU A 193 -2.49 -3.21 27.44
CA GLU A 193 -1.47 -4.13 27.98
C GLU A 193 -0.44 -3.42 28.88
N GLY A 194 -0.45 -2.09 28.96
CA GLY A 194 0.50 -1.31 29.77
C GLY A 194 1.95 -1.53 29.34
N LEU A 195 2.21 -1.63 28.03
CA LEU A 195 3.53 -1.95 27.48
C LEU A 195 4.58 -0.89 27.81
N THR A 196 4.16 0.37 28.01
CA THR A 196 4.99 1.44 28.56
C THR A 196 4.13 2.36 29.43
N GLU A 197 4.77 3.30 30.14
CA GLU A 197 4.05 4.27 30.96
C GLU A 197 3.23 5.24 30.10
N PRO A 198 2.03 5.68 30.55
CA PRO A 198 1.18 6.60 29.79
C PRO A 198 1.89 7.84 29.28
N GLY A 199 2.83 8.39 30.06
CA GLY A 199 3.62 9.57 29.68
C GLY A 199 4.67 9.32 28.60
N ASN A 200 4.93 8.07 28.27
CA ASN A 200 5.85 7.65 27.22
C ASN A 200 5.14 7.24 25.90
N ILE A 201 3.81 7.29 25.89
CA ILE A 201 3.02 7.02 24.68
C ILE A 201 2.94 8.30 23.86
N VAL A 202 3.50 8.25 22.65
CA VAL A 202 3.40 9.34 21.65
C VAL A 202 2.36 8.94 20.60
N GLU A 203 1.37 9.78 20.42
CA GLU A 203 0.24 9.52 19.52
C GLU A 203 0.15 10.61 18.46
N LEU A 204 0.30 10.23 17.20
CA LEU A 204 0.32 11.11 16.04
C LEU A 204 -0.79 10.74 15.04
N GLN A 205 -0.94 11.52 13.96
CA GLN A 205 -1.98 11.25 12.97
C GLN A 205 -1.54 10.22 11.92
N ASN A 206 -0.26 10.24 11.54
CA ASN A 206 0.30 9.44 10.45
C ASN A 206 1.53 8.67 10.94
N TYR A 207 1.77 7.48 10.37
CA TYR A 207 2.95 6.67 10.70
C TYR A 207 4.25 7.31 10.23
N SER A 208 4.25 8.02 9.10
CA SER A 208 5.41 8.80 8.64
C SER A 208 5.89 9.80 9.69
N GLN A 209 5.00 10.40 10.46
CA GLN A 209 5.37 11.28 11.57
C GLN A 209 6.05 10.52 12.70
N CYS A 210 5.56 9.32 13.06
CA CYS A 210 6.19 8.45 14.05
C CYS A 210 7.58 8.00 13.61
N VAL A 211 7.74 7.62 12.33
CA VAL A 211 9.03 7.19 11.76
C VAL A 211 10.03 8.35 11.77
N ASN A 212 9.60 9.57 11.44
CA ASN A 212 10.44 10.76 11.54
C ASN A 212 10.90 11.05 12.99
N GLN A 213 10.03 10.82 13.97
CA GLN A 213 10.42 10.93 15.38
C GLN A 213 11.41 9.84 15.82
N LEU A 214 11.25 8.62 15.29
CA LEU A 214 12.22 7.54 15.51
C LEU A 214 13.57 7.89 14.88
N ALA A 215 13.59 8.36 13.64
CA ALA A 215 14.80 8.79 12.95
C ALA A 215 15.57 9.90 13.69
N SER A 216 14.83 10.81 14.35
CA SER A 216 15.42 11.92 15.13
C SER A 216 15.70 11.56 16.59
N GLY A 217 15.47 10.31 17.03
CA GLY A 217 15.68 9.86 18.40
C GLY A 217 14.72 10.46 19.43
N GLN A 218 13.57 10.99 19.00
CA GLN A 218 12.55 11.53 19.89
C GLN A 218 11.67 10.45 20.51
N VAL A 219 11.57 9.29 19.84
CA VAL A 219 10.96 8.06 20.35
C VAL A 219 11.91 6.89 20.18
N ASP A 220 11.75 5.84 21.00
CA ASP A 220 12.61 4.66 21.00
C ASP A 220 12.09 3.57 20.04
N ALA A 221 10.77 3.54 19.82
CA ALA A 221 10.13 2.60 18.92
C ALA A 221 8.87 3.19 18.28
N VAL A 222 8.56 2.72 17.08
CA VAL A 222 7.24 2.85 16.45
C VAL A 222 6.57 1.49 16.50
N THR A 223 5.30 1.43 16.90
CA THR A 223 4.54 0.19 16.92
C THR A 223 3.31 0.30 16.05
N THR A 224 3.16 -0.68 15.18
CA THR A 224 1.99 -0.92 14.33
C THR A 224 2.10 -2.30 13.69
N ASP A 225 1.28 -2.56 12.70
CA ASP A 225 1.23 -3.81 11.95
C ASP A 225 2.55 -4.04 11.19
N ASP A 226 3.04 -5.25 11.23
CA ASP A 226 4.33 -5.66 10.68
C ASP A 226 4.47 -5.33 9.19
N ALA A 227 3.38 -5.45 8.42
CA ALA A 227 3.36 -5.10 6.99
C ALA A 227 3.67 -3.60 6.78
N ILE A 228 3.12 -2.70 7.62
CA ILE A 228 3.41 -1.26 7.57
C ILE A 228 4.88 -1.01 7.91
N LEU A 229 5.36 -1.62 8.99
CA LEU A 229 6.75 -1.45 9.47
C LEU A 229 7.78 -1.96 8.46
N LYS A 230 7.51 -3.10 7.82
CA LYS A 230 8.35 -3.67 6.77
C LYS A 230 8.47 -2.74 5.56
N GLY A 231 7.38 -2.05 5.19
CA GLY A 231 7.41 -1.03 4.14
C GLY A 231 8.38 0.11 4.45
N TYR A 232 8.34 0.66 5.65
CA TYR A 232 9.29 1.71 6.07
C TYR A 232 10.72 1.19 6.19
N ALA A 233 10.92 0.00 6.77
CA ALA A 233 12.25 -0.61 6.87
C ALA A 233 12.86 -0.91 5.47
N ALA A 234 12.04 -1.25 4.48
CA ALA A 234 12.48 -1.47 3.11
C ALA A 234 12.85 -0.17 2.40
N GLN A 235 12.19 0.95 2.70
CA GLN A 235 12.57 2.27 2.18
C GLN A 235 13.89 2.80 2.77
N GLU A 236 14.15 2.50 4.04
CA GLU A 236 15.34 2.98 4.76
C GLU A 236 16.06 1.83 5.49
N PRO A 237 16.62 0.85 4.75
CA PRO A 237 17.17 -0.38 5.33
C PRO A 237 18.43 -0.17 6.20
N ASP A 238 19.11 0.96 6.02
CA ASP A 238 20.26 1.35 6.82
C ASP A 238 19.87 2.10 8.10
N SER A 239 18.64 2.65 8.15
CA SER A 239 18.12 3.44 9.28
C SER A 239 17.34 2.61 10.28
N PHE A 240 16.54 1.64 9.79
CA PHE A 240 15.54 0.94 10.60
C PHE A 240 15.57 -0.57 10.46
N LYS A 241 14.99 -1.25 11.44
CA LYS A 241 14.70 -2.68 11.41
C LYS A 241 13.40 -2.97 12.18
N VAL A 242 12.67 -3.97 11.71
CA VAL A 242 11.54 -4.56 12.44
C VAL A 242 12.09 -5.59 13.43
N VAL A 243 11.57 -5.60 14.64
CA VAL A 243 12.02 -6.50 15.72
C VAL A 243 10.84 -7.15 16.45
N GLY A 244 11.11 -8.33 16.97
CA GLY A 244 10.14 -9.16 17.69
C GLY A 244 9.17 -9.88 16.74
N GLU A 245 8.56 -10.96 17.25
CA GLU A 245 7.45 -11.63 16.57
C GLU A 245 6.19 -10.77 16.65
N PRO A 246 5.30 -10.84 15.66
CA PRO A 246 4.00 -10.19 15.74
C PRO A 246 3.22 -10.68 16.97
N PHE A 247 2.61 -9.75 17.70
CA PHE A 247 1.96 -10.00 18.97
C PHE A 247 0.47 -9.63 19.04
N SER A 248 -0.16 -9.45 17.88
CA SER A 248 -1.61 -9.33 17.73
C SER A 248 -2.08 -10.00 16.43
N ASP A 249 -3.39 -10.10 16.24
CA ASP A 249 -4.02 -10.47 14.97
C ASP A 249 -4.78 -9.28 14.42
N GLU A 250 -4.35 -8.80 13.25
CA GLU A 250 -4.88 -7.60 12.60
C GLU A 250 -5.48 -7.97 11.23
N PRO A 251 -6.71 -8.52 11.19
CA PRO A 251 -7.39 -8.84 9.93
C PRO A 251 -7.84 -7.56 9.23
N TYR A 252 -7.31 -7.27 8.05
CA TYR A 252 -7.67 -6.08 7.27
C TYR A 252 -8.96 -6.30 6.48
N GLY A 253 -9.93 -5.44 6.69
CA GLY A 253 -11.18 -5.42 5.95
C GLY A 253 -11.41 -4.12 5.19
N ILE A 254 -12.30 -4.20 4.22
CA ILE A 254 -12.83 -3.05 3.50
C ILE A 254 -13.99 -2.49 4.31
N GLY A 255 -13.83 -1.25 4.79
CA GLY A 255 -14.88 -0.56 5.54
C GLY A 255 -15.99 -0.05 4.62
N LEU A 256 -17.22 -0.26 5.02
CA LEU A 256 -18.44 0.02 4.26
C LEU A 256 -19.53 0.61 5.16
N PRO A 257 -20.52 1.34 4.63
CA PRO A 257 -21.69 1.75 5.40
C PRO A 257 -22.36 0.56 6.08
N LYS A 258 -22.75 0.74 7.34
CA LYS A 258 -23.20 -0.36 8.22
C LYS A 258 -24.36 -1.16 7.65
N ASP A 259 -25.35 -0.50 7.10
CA ASP A 259 -26.61 -1.10 6.71
C ASP A 259 -26.65 -1.48 5.22
N ASP A 260 -25.59 -1.22 4.45
CA ASP A 260 -25.50 -1.57 3.03
C ASP A 260 -24.98 -3.01 2.85
N LYS A 261 -25.81 -3.97 3.25
CA LYS A 261 -25.50 -5.40 3.16
C LYS A 261 -25.27 -5.85 1.71
N VAL A 262 -26.04 -5.31 0.78
CA VAL A 262 -25.98 -5.68 -0.65
C VAL A 262 -24.61 -5.33 -1.22
N LEU A 263 -24.09 -4.13 -0.92
CA LEU A 263 -22.76 -3.71 -1.33
C LEU A 263 -21.68 -4.57 -0.64
N ARG A 264 -21.81 -4.81 0.66
CA ARG A 264 -20.87 -5.65 1.42
C ARG A 264 -20.74 -7.06 0.85
N ASP A 265 -21.87 -7.69 0.56
CA ASP A 265 -21.89 -9.04 0.01
C ASP A 265 -21.23 -9.06 -1.38
N LYS A 266 -21.54 -8.06 -2.24
CA LYS A 266 -20.89 -7.93 -3.55
C LYS A 266 -19.39 -7.71 -3.45
N VAL A 267 -18.91 -6.89 -2.52
CA VAL A 267 -17.47 -6.69 -2.29
C VAL A 267 -16.81 -7.98 -1.81
N ASN A 268 -17.46 -8.74 -0.94
CA ASN A 268 -16.98 -10.08 -0.55
C ASN A 268 -16.91 -11.05 -1.74
N ASP A 269 -17.89 -11.00 -2.67
CA ASP A 269 -17.86 -11.85 -3.87
C ASP A 269 -16.71 -11.47 -4.80
N ILE A 270 -16.41 -10.19 -4.94
CA ILE A 270 -15.26 -9.70 -5.72
C ILE A 270 -13.95 -10.19 -5.09
N LEU A 271 -13.80 -10.07 -3.77
CA LEU A 271 -12.60 -10.56 -3.06
C LEU A 271 -12.45 -12.08 -3.20
N GLN A 272 -13.55 -12.85 -3.07
CA GLN A 272 -13.52 -14.30 -3.22
C GLN A 272 -13.10 -14.70 -4.64
N ALA A 273 -13.67 -14.07 -5.66
CA ALA A 273 -13.30 -14.33 -7.05
C ALA A 273 -11.80 -14.08 -7.30
N ALA A 274 -11.26 -12.97 -6.76
CA ALA A 274 -9.83 -12.65 -6.88
C ALA A 274 -8.92 -13.64 -6.13
N ILE A 275 -9.40 -14.24 -5.04
CA ILE A 275 -8.69 -15.32 -4.35
C ILE A 275 -8.72 -16.59 -5.22
N ASP A 276 -9.87 -16.95 -5.74
CA ASP A 276 -10.09 -18.20 -6.48
C ASP A 276 -9.35 -18.24 -7.82
N ASP A 277 -9.23 -17.09 -8.51
CA ASP A 277 -8.57 -16.96 -9.82
C ASP A 277 -7.08 -16.56 -9.72
N GLY A 278 -6.56 -16.37 -8.51
CA GLY A 278 -5.17 -16.00 -8.24
C GLY A 278 -4.84 -14.52 -8.47
N THR A 279 -5.80 -13.66 -8.73
CA THR A 279 -5.60 -12.20 -8.87
C THR A 279 -5.07 -11.60 -7.58
N TRP A 280 -5.58 -12.04 -6.41
CA TRP A 280 -5.06 -11.62 -5.11
C TRP A 280 -3.55 -11.88 -4.99
N GLN A 281 -3.08 -13.07 -5.39
CA GLN A 281 -1.66 -13.41 -5.31
C GLN A 281 -0.81 -12.53 -6.24
N LYS A 282 -1.29 -12.25 -7.45
CA LYS A 282 -0.61 -11.33 -8.38
C LYS A 282 -0.48 -9.92 -7.82
N ILE A 283 -1.54 -9.43 -7.14
CA ILE A 283 -1.50 -8.12 -6.45
C ILE A 283 -0.45 -8.17 -5.34
N TYR A 284 -0.46 -9.22 -4.52
CA TYR A 284 0.50 -9.39 -3.43
C TYR A 284 1.95 -9.40 -3.93
N ASP A 285 2.24 -10.22 -4.93
CA ASP A 285 3.59 -10.37 -5.51
C ASP A 285 4.10 -9.05 -6.12
N ALA A 286 3.19 -8.26 -6.70
CA ALA A 286 3.50 -6.98 -7.31
C ALA A 286 3.66 -5.82 -6.30
N THR A 287 3.31 -6.03 -5.03
CA THR A 287 3.33 -5.04 -3.96
C THR A 287 4.10 -5.56 -2.74
N LEU A 288 3.42 -6.02 -1.70
CA LEU A 288 4.03 -6.51 -0.44
C LEU A 288 5.03 -7.65 -0.64
N GLY A 289 4.84 -8.49 -1.65
CA GLY A 289 5.74 -9.59 -1.99
C GLY A 289 7.15 -9.14 -2.40
N LYS A 290 7.32 -7.88 -2.83
CA LYS A 290 8.63 -7.31 -3.16
C LYS A 290 9.59 -7.29 -1.96
N SER A 291 9.08 -7.30 -0.74
CA SER A 291 9.89 -7.44 0.48
C SER A 291 10.46 -8.84 0.69
N GLY A 292 10.15 -9.81 -0.18
CA GLY A 292 10.56 -11.21 -0.06
C GLY A 292 9.75 -12.01 0.97
N SER A 293 8.70 -11.43 1.54
CA SER A 293 7.77 -12.14 2.41
C SER A 293 6.78 -12.97 1.58
N GLU A 294 6.44 -14.16 2.04
CA GLU A 294 5.35 -14.96 1.47
C GLU A 294 4.09 -14.77 2.29
N SER A 295 2.95 -14.66 1.62
CA SER A 295 1.64 -14.67 2.25
C SER A 295 0.62 -15.40 1.39
N LYS A 296 -0.47 -15.80 2.03
CA LYS A 296 -1.62 -16.43 1.39
C LYS A 296 -2.87 -15.62 1.68
N PRO A 297 -3.84 -15.60 0.76
CA PRO A 297 -5.09 -14.91 1.03
C PRO A 297 -5.79 -15.54 2.24
N PRO A 298 -6.30 -14.73 3.17
CA PRO A 298 -7.10 -15.23 4.28
C PRO A 298 -8.46 -15.72 3.81
N ALA A 299 -9.08 -16.62 4.57
CA ALA A 299 -10.49 -16.96 4.37
C ALA A 299 -11.36 -15.73 4.72
N LEU A 300 -12.37 -15.45 3.89
CA LEU A 300 -13.30 -14.36 4.14
C LEU A 300 -14.25 -14.68 5.33
N GLU A 301 -14.51 -13.70 6.16
CA GLU A 301 -15.43 -13.77 7.30
C GLU A 301 -16.73 -13.03 6.96
N ARG A 302 -17.69 -13.73 6.34
CA ARG A 302 -19.00 -13.17 6.00
C ARG A 302 -19.95 -13.19 7.20
N TYR A 303 -20.74 -12.13 7.40
CA TYR A 303 -21.69 -12.00 8.50
C TYR A 303 -22.92 -11.18 8.10
#